data_e4ba05c13f2c435da572e1408f0f1e0e
#
_entry.id   e4ba05c13f2c435da572e1408f0f1e0e
#
_cell.length_a   1.000
_cell.length_b   1.000
_cell.length_c   1.000
_cell.angle_alpha   90.00
_cell.angle_beta   90.00
_cell.angle_gamma   90.00
#
_symmetry.space_group_name_H-M   'P 1'
#
loop_
_entity.id
_entity.type
_entity.pdbx_description
1 polymer ?
#
loop_
_entity_poly.entity_id
_entity_poly.type
_entity_poly.pdbx_seq_one_letter_code
_entity_poly.pdbx_strand_id
1 'polypeptide(L)'
;MKKIYYLLVCLFILQSAFATREEQTFDVRLQNGLNMNVEVCTDGIFRIRVTPRSTFSESLMQRYEIIKADWDPVQVSLKDNKQQFEILTGAYRLKIDKKTGAISVSDRKGRVIIEKVVFLTSADPL
;
A
#
# COMPACT_ATOMS: atom_id res chain seq x y z
N MET A 1 1.99 -29.52 38.79
CA MET A 1 0.97 -29.08 37.81
C MET A 1 1.05 -27.61 37.46
N LYS A 2 1.39 -26.72 38.38
CA LYS A 2 1.52 -25.28 38.04
C LYS A 2 2.64 -24.96 37.02
N LYS A 3 3.74 -25.69 36.99
CA LYS A 3 4.86 -25.49 36.04
C LYS A 3 4.52 -25.81 34.60
N ILE A 4 3.55 -26.69 34.34
CA ILE A 4 3.09 -27.05 32.99
C ILE A 4 2.25 -25.92 32.38
N TYR A 5 1.44 -25.23 33.19
CA TYR A 5 0.66 -24.08 32.74
C TYR A 5 1.52 -22.91 32.29
N TYR A 6 2.62 -22.62 32.99
CA TYR A 6 3.57 -21.57 32.59
C TYR A 6 4.27 -21.89 31.27
N LEU A 7 4.61 -23.16 31.04
CA LEU A 7 5.24 -23.60 29.81
C LEU A 7 4.27 -23.50 28.61
N LEU A 8 3.00 -23.80 28.82
CA LEU A 8 1.95 -23.71 27.80
C LEU A 8 1.59 -22.27 27.46
N VAL A 9 1.56 -21.39 28.46
CA VAL A 9 1.34 -19.93 28.26
C VAL A 9 2.53 -19.30 27.53
N CYS A 10 3.77 -19.68 27.85
CA CYS A 10 4.95 -19.20 27.12
C CYS A 10 4.97 -19.67 25.66
N LEU A 11 4.49 -20.88 25.38
CA LEU A 11 4.40 -21.41 24.01
C LEU A 11 3.36 -20.64 23.17
N PHE A 12 2.27 -20.18 23.78
CA PHE A 12 1.24 -19.38 23.12
C PHE A 12 1.71 -17.94 22.82
N ILE A 13 2.57 -17.38 23.67
CA ILE A 13 3.13 -16.03 23.47
C ILE A 13 4.18 -16.03 22.34
N LEU A 14 4.88 -17.14 22.11
CA LEU A 14 5.85 -17.25 21.02
C LEU A 14 5.21 -17.35 19.63
N GLN A 15 3.95 -17.74 19.52
CA GLN A 15 3.27 -17.85 18.21
C GLN A 15 2.77 -16.51 17.65
N SER A 16 2.70 -15.46 18.45
CA SER A 16 2.28 -14.13 18.00
C SER A 16 3.41 -13.28 17.39
N ALA A 17 4.65 -13.77 17.38
CA ALA A 17 5.80 -13.04 16.82
C ALA A 17 6.13 -13.36 15.36
N PHE A 18 5.36 -14.24 14.69
CA PHE A 18 5.71 -14.74 13.35
C PHE A 18 4.71 -14.39 12.25
N ALA A 19 4.10 -13.23 12.26
CA ALA A 19 3.21 -12.85 11.18
C ALA A 19 3.29 -11.38 10.82
N THR A 20 4.47 -10.90 10.45
CA THR A 20 4.57 -9.69 9.64
C THR A 20 5.48 -9.99 8.46
N ARG A 21 4.94 -10.71 7.48
CA ARG A 21 5.40 -10.55 6.12
C ARG A 21 4.98 -9.14 5.77
N GLU A 22 5.92 -8.23 5.72
CA GLU A 22 5.67 -6.83 5.35
C GLU A 22 5.23 -6.83 3.90
N GLU A 23 3.92 -6.85 3.70
CA GLU A 23 3.33 -6.70 2.39
C GLU A 23 3.58 -5.27 1.94
N GLN A 24 4.28 -5.11 0.83
CA GLN A 24 4.63 -3.79 0.28
C GLN A 24 3.75 -3.39 -0.90
N THR A 25 2.85 -4.28 -1.32
CA THR A 25 1.96 -4.08 -2.47
C THR A 25 0.51 -4.21 -2.03
N PHE A 26 -0.29 -3.22 -2.34
CA PHE A 26 -1.69 -3.11 -1.92
C PHE A 26 -2.60 -2.83 -3.10
N ASP A 27 -3.70 -3.55 -3.18
CA ASP A 27 -4.75 -3.33 -4.16
C ASP A 27 -5.90 -2.54 -3.53
N VAL A 28 -6.23 -1.42 -4.14
CA VAL A 28 -7.31 -0.54 -3.71
C VAL A 28 -8.37 -0.48 -4.79
N ARG A 29 -9.59 -0.91 -4.46
CA ARG A 29 -10.73 -0.77 -5.35
C ARG A 29 -11.39 0.57 -5.14
N LEU A 30 -11.49 1.36 -6.20
CA LEU A 30 -12.15 2.66 -6.19
C LEU A 30 -13.65 2.51 -6.44
N GLN A 31 -14.44 3.46 -5.94
CA GLN A 31 -15.89 3.46 -6.12
C GLN A 31 -16.32 3.73 -7.57
N ASN A 32 -15.45 4.34 -8.38
CA ASN A 32 -15.66 4.56 -9.80
C ASN A 32 -15.41 3.32 -10.68
N GLY A 33 -15.11 2.16 -10.09
CA GLY A 33 -14.85 0.89 -10.78
C GLY A 33 -13.40 0.66 -11.19
N LEU A 34 -12.53 1.63 -11.01
CA LEU A 34 -11.09 1.46 -11.25
C LEU A 34 -10.43 0.69 -10.11
N ASN A 35 -9.39 -0.04 -10.44
CA ASN A 35 -8.50 -0.68 -9.48
C ASN A 35 -7.15 0.04 -9.47
N MET A 36 -6.64 0.28 -8.29
CA MET A 36 -5.36 0.92 -8.06
C MET A 36 -4.44 -0.05 -7.31
N ASN A 37 -3.22 -0.21 -7.81
CA ASN A 37 -2.19 -0.98 -7.14
C ASN A 37 -1.12 -0.02 -6.63
N VAL A 38 -0.84 -0.07 -5.35
CA VAL A 38 0.16 0.76 -4.68
C VAL A 38 1.28 -0.12 -4.18
N GLU A 39 2.48 0.11 -4.67
CA GLU A 39 3.70 -0.55 -4.22
C GLU A 39 4.55 0.47 -3.46
N VAL A 40 4.89 0.15 -2.22
CA VAL A 40 5.81 0.94 -1.40
C VAL A 40 7.22 0.46 -1.67
N CYS A 41 7.96 1.20 -2.47
CA CYS A 41 9.32 0.82 -2.87
C CYS A 41 10.36 1.18 -1.80
N THR A 42 10.24 2.37 -1.23
CA THR A 42 11.00 2.86 -0.08
C THR A 42 10.11 3.73 0.78
N ASP A 43 10.62 4.23 1.90
CA ASP A 43 9.89 5.20 2.74
C ASP A 43 9.42 6.44 1.97
N GLY A 44 10.07 6.78 0.87
CA GLY A 44 9.78 7.97 0.07
C GLY A 44 9.42 7.69 -1.39
N ILE A 45 9.33 6.43 -1.82
CA ILE A 45 9.00 6.07 -3.20
C ILE A 45 7.79 5.16 -3.21
N PHE A 46 6.72 5.63 -3.85
CA PHE A 46 5.50 4.86 -4.11
C PHE A 46 5.33 4.68 -5.61
N ARG A 47 5.06 3.46 -6.03
CA ARG A 47 4.67 3.15 -7.40
C ARG A 47 3.17 2.90 -7.43
N ILE A 48 2.45 3.65 -8.24
CA ILE A 48 1.00 3.55 -8.35
C ILE A 48 0.63 3.21 -9.78
N ARG A 49 -0.19 2.18 -9.93
CA ARG A 49 -0.78 1.77 -11.20
C ARG A 49 -2.29 1.78 -11.10
N VAL A 50 -2.96 2.14 -12.18
CA VAL A 50 -4.42 2.19 -12.24
C VAL A 50 -4.89 1.40 -13.47
N THR A 51 -5.93 0.62 -13.31
CA THR A 51 -6.55 -0.15 -14.40
C THR A 51 -8.07 -0.24 -14.23
N PRO A 52 -8.85 -0.19 -15.31
CA PRO A 52 -10.26 -0.53 -15.28
C PRO A 52 -10.52 -2.05 -15.18
N ARG A 53 -9.47 -2.86 -15.36
CA ARG A 53 -9.56 -4.33 -15.30
C ARG A 53 -9.42 -4.82 -13.86
N SER A 54 -9.86 -6.06 -13.63
CA SER A 54 -9.71 -6.74 -12.34
C SER A 54 -8.26 -7.14 -12.02
N THR A 55 -7.39 -7.20 -13.03
CA THR A 55 -6.00 -7.63 -12.89
C THR A 55 -5.05 -6.64 -13.54
N PHE A 56 -3.83 -6.56 -13.00
CA PHE A 56 -2.75 -5.78 -13.57
C PHE A 56 -1.90 -6.66 -14.48
N SER A 57 -1.64 -6.16 -15.69
CA SER A 57 -0.66 -6.80 -16.57
C SER A 57 0.75 -6.63 -16.01
N GLU A 58 1.61 -7.60 -16.29
CA GLU A 58 3.03 -7.45 -15.99
C GLU A 58 3.61 -6.23 -16.71
N SER A 59 4.38 -5.44 -16.01
CA SER A 59 5.06 -4.29 -16.59
C SER A 59 6.17 -4.77 -17.53
N LEU A 60 6.12 -4.35 -18.80
CA LEU A 60 7.21 -4.63 -19.74
C LEU A 60 8.53 -4.04 -19.28
N MET A 61 8.49 -2.89 -18.59
CA MET A 61 9.70 -2.26 -18.04
C MET A 61 10.34 -3.09 -16.94
N GLN A 62 9.54 -3.79 -16.11
CA GLN A 62 10.05 -4.75 -15.14
C GLN A 62 10.58 -6.03 -15.81
N ARG A 63 9.84 -6.55 -16.80
CA ARG A 63 10.25 -7.74 -17.56
C ARG A 63 11.60 -7.57 -18.25
N TYR A 64 11.85 -6.38 -18.81
CA TYR A 64 13.11 -6.05 -19.48
C TYR A 64 14.15 -5.42 -18.53
N GLU A 65 13.91 -5.46 -17.23
CA GLU A 65 14.83 -4.92 -16.20
C GLU A 65 15.20 -3.44 -16.40
N ILE A 66 14.31 -2.67 -17.05
CA ILE A 66 14.52 -1.24 -17.25
C ILE A 66 14.29 -0.47 -15.95
N ILE A 67 13.37 -0.96 -15.10
CA ILE A 67 13.11 -0.39 -13.79
C ILE A 67 13.37 -1.42 -12.70
N LYS A 68 13.81 -0.94 -11.55
CA LYS A 68 14.03 -1.79 -10.37
C LYS A 68 12.71 -2.42 -9.93
N ALA A 69 12.72 -3.73 -9.71
CA ALA A 69 11.58 -4.51 -9.22
C ALA A 69 11.76 -4.99 -7.78
N ASP A 70 12.99 -5.24 -7.36
CA ASP A 70 13.32 -5.76 -6.04
C ASP A 70 13.68 -4.59 -5.10
N TRP A 71 12.93 -4.47 -4.02
CA TRP A 71 13.09 -3.44 -3.02
C TRP A 71 13.29 -4.08 -1.64
N ASP A 72 14.09 -3.42 -0.81
CA ASP A 72 14.23 -3.83 0.59
C ASP A 72 12.89 -3.69 1.32
N PRO A 73 12.61 -4.52 2.34
CA PRO A 73 11.41 -4.43 3.13
C PRO A 73 11.24 -3.05 3.76
N VAL A 74 10.02 -2.49 3.70
CA VAL A 74 9.65 -1.21 4.29
C VAL A 74 8.56 -1.42 5.33
N GLN A 75 8.73 -0.83 6.50
CA GLN A 75 7.68 -0.83 7.51
C GLN A 75 6.59 0.16 7.14
N VAL A 76 5.36 -0.33 7.05
CA VAL A 76 4.19 0.47 6.72
C VAL A 76 3.08 0.25 7.73
N SER A 77 2.32 1.31 8.00
CA SER A 77 1.05 1.24 8.72
C SER A 77 -0.08 1.58 7.78
N LEU A 78 -1.15 0.79 7.84
CA LEU A 78 -2.30 0.94 6.95
C LEU A 78 -3.53 1.38 7.72
N LYS A 79 -4.32 2.23 7.08
CA LYS A 79 -5.71 2.48 7.45
C LYS A 79 -6.57 2.33 6.20
N ASP A 80 -7.49 1.41 6.25
CA ASP A 80 -8.41 1.14 5.15
C ASP A 80 -9.85 1.21 5.65
N ASN A 81 -10.63 2.12 5.06
CA ASN A 81 -12.04 2.24 5.32
C ASN A 81 -12.82 2.44 3.99
N LYS A 82 -14.13 2.59 4.06
CA LYS A 82 -14.97 2.73 2.86
C LYS A 82 -14.65 3.96 2.02
N GLN A 83 -14.11 5.01 2.61
CA GLN A 83 -13.88 6.31 1.97
C GLN A 83 -12.44 6.54 1.59
N GLN A 84 -11.49 6.06 2.39
CA GLN A 84 -10.08 6.36 2.25
C GLN A 84 -9.21 5.12 2.46
N PHE A 85 -8.12 5.09 1.73
CA PHE A 85 -7.00 4.20 1.96
C PHE A 85 -5.76 5.03 2.29
N GLU A 86 -5.09 4.71 3.38
CA GLU A 86 -3.95 5.47 3.86
C GLU A 86 -2.77 4.56 4.17
N ILE A 87 -1.60 4.92 3.64
CA ILE A 87 -0.32 4.26 3.93
C ILE A 87 0.57 5.27 4.65
N LEU A 88 1.12 4.85 5.79
CA LEU A 88 2.08 5.60 6.55
C LEU A 88 3.43 4.88 6.54
N THR A 89 4.46 5.54 6.03
CA THR A 89 5.85 5.08 6.08
C THR A 89 6.64 5.86 7.13
N GLY A 90 7.94 5.59 7.25
CA GLY A 90 8.83 6.36 8.10
C GLY A 90 8.94 7.85 7.72
N ALA A 91 8.73 8.18 6.44
CA ALA A 91 8.91 9.54 5.91
C ALA A 91 7.62 10.25 5.54
N TYR A 92 6.64 9.53 4.97
CA TYR A 92 5.47 10.13 4.34
C TYR A 92 4.17 9.42 4.69
N ARG A 93 3.08 10.15 4.43
CA ARG A 93 1.70 9.64 4.50
C ARG A 93 1.07 9.79 3.13
N LEU A 94 0.71 8.68 2.52
CA LEU A 94 -0.05 8.61 1.26
C LEU A 94 -1.53 8.39 1.59
N LYS A 95 -2.40 9.24 1.04
CA LYS A 95 -3.86 9.10 1.15
C LYS A 95 -4.48 8.95 -0.22
N ILE A 96 -5.41 8.02 -0.35
CA ILE A 96 -6.20 7.79 -1.55
C ILE A 96 -7.67 7.95 -1.20
N ASP A 97 -8.36 8.86 -1.86
CA ASP A 97 -9.81 8.98 -1.80
C ASP A 97 -10.43 7.91 -2.69
N LYS A 98 -11.17 6.96 -2.10
CA LYS A 98 -11.77 5.85 -2.85
C LYS A 98 -12.91 6.27 -3.79
N LYS A 99 -13.52 7.42 -3.55
CA LYS A 99 -14.58 7.94 -4.40
C LYS A 99 -14.06 8.53 -5.70
N THR A 100 -13.01 9.30 -5.63
CA THR A 100 -12.44 10.06 -6.76
C THR A 100 -11.15 9.47 -7.31
N GLY A 101 -10.46 8.62 -6.54
CA GLY A 101 -9.11 8.16 -6.85
C GLY A 101 -8.03 9.21 -6.62
N ALA A 102 -8.38 10.34 -6.00
CA ALA A 102 -7.42 11.41 -5.73
C ALA A 102 -6.36 10.97 -4.72
N ILE A 103 -5.11 11.27 -5.05
CA ILE A 103 -3.94 10.92 -4.25
C ILE A 103 -3.37 12.19 -3.65
N SER A 104 -3.08 12.14 -2.35
CA SER A 104 -2.40 13.19 -1.62
C SER A 104 -1.25 12.61 -0.81
N VAL A 105 -0.14 13.33 -0.75
CA VAL A 105 1.04 12.94 0.03
C VAL A 105 1.41 14.08 0.97
N SER A 106 1.62 13.75 2.23
CA SER A 106 2.12 14.67 3.25
C SER A 106 3.34 14.08 3.97
N ASP A 107 4.15 14.93 4.58
CA ASP A 107 5.21 14.50 5.48
C ASP A 107 4.65 14.05 6.84
N ARG A 108 5.52 13.58 7.71
CA ARG A 108 5.15 13.11 9.06
C ARG A 108 4.61 14.22 9.96
N LYS A 109 4.91 15.48 9.64
CA LYS A 109 4.43 16.67 10.37
C LYS A 109 3.07 17.17 9.84
N GLY A 110 2.53 16.52 8.79
CA GLY A 110 1.27 16.89 8.18
C GLY A 110 1.37 17.97 7.10
N ARG A 111 2.59 18.38 6.72
CA ARG A 111 2.78 19.33 5.61
C ARG A 111 2.49 18.62 4.29
N VAL A 112 1.56 19.14 3.51
CA VAL A 112 1.17 18.61 2.21
C VAL A 112 2.29 18.84 1.19
N ILE A 113 2.70 17.78 0.50
CA ILE A 113 3.73 17.80 -0.56
C ILE A 113 3.08 17.68 -1.92
N ILE A 114 2.11 16.76 -2.04
CA ILE A 114 1.32 16.54 -3.25
C ILE A 114 -0.14 16.57 -2.85
N GLU A 115 -0.95 17.37 -3.54
CA GLU A 115 -2.36 17.51 -3.28
C GLU A 115 -3.20 17.11 -4.49
N LYS A 116 -4.13 16.19 -4.27
CA LYS A 116 -5.21 15.82 -5.19
C LYS A 116 -4.79 15.48 -6.63
N VAL A 117 -3.78 14.66 -6.79
CA VAL A 117 -3.45 14.10 -8.10
C VAL A 117 -4.48 13.05 -8.48
N VAL A 118 -5.11 13.20 -9.63
CA VAL A 118 -6.11 12.28 -10.17
C VAL A 118 -5.59 11.69 -11.48
N PHE A 119 -5.76 10.37 -11.65
CA PHE A 119 -5.47 9.72 -12.91
C PHE A 119 -6.66 9.89 -13.85
N LEU A 120 -6.43 10.52 -14.99
CA LEU A 120 -7.39 10.57 -16.08
C LEU A 120 -7.31 9.25 -16.87
N THR A 121 -8.41 8.54 -16.93
CA THR A 121 -8.51 7.39 -17.82
C THR A 121 -8.98 7.86 -19.21
N SER A 122 -8.38 7.34 -20.26
CA SER A 122 -8.72 7.66 -21.66
C SER A 122 -10.11 7.19 -22.09
N ALA A 123 -10.99 6.90 -21.15
CA ALA A 123 -12.39 6.53 -21.40
C ALA A 123 -13.32 7.74 -21.54
N ASP A 124 -12.86 8.94 -21.22
CA ASP A 124 -13.60 10.17 -21.54
C ASP A 124 -13.20 10.60 -22.97
N PRO A 125 -14.11 10.50 -23.94
CA PRO A 125 -13.87 11.09 -25.25
C PRO A 125 -13.74 12.61 -25.06
N LEU A 126 -12.63 13.14 -25.57
CA LEU A 126 -12.43 14.58 -25.71
C LEU A 126 -13.54 15.19 -26.57
#